data_7e3cdb1969a5fe2123cca036d76e8d44
#
_entry.id   7e3cdb1969a5fe2123cca036d76e8d44
#
_cell.length_a   1.000
_cell.length_b   1.000
_cell.length_c   1.000
_cell.angle_alpha   90.00
_cell.angle_beta   90.00
_cell.angle_gamma   90.00
#
_symmetry.space_group_name_H-M   'P 1'
#
loop_
_entity.id
_entity.type
_entity.pdbx_description
1 polymer ?
#
loop_
_entity_poly.entity_id
_entity_poly.type
_entity_poly.pdbx_seq_one_letter_code
_entity_poly.pdbx_strand_id
1 'polypeptide(L)'
;MSEPTIEAPQPATTLPRMLIGELKVVGTLPEGPVLLCGNHVSYRDVFLFGKVRASARLLVHPLVFSFPFLKKFALRWGFVQVSIDDAVALLKQGQTVAICPTGLVEALGEAELPFKTGAVRIAQQAGVPMVPVYFHYGRYPGRWVTPFSITVQNIILFCLWPFYRQGVTIIVGAPMDPAGDVKERTKALKAAVDALKPEMRV
;
A
#
# COMPACT_ATOMS: atom_id res chain seq x y z
N MET A 1 31.15 12.97 5.61
CA MET A 1 30.41 11.80 5.08
C MET A 1 29.16 12.37 4.43
N SER A 2 29.12 12.41 3.11
CA SER A 2 27.96 12.90 2.35
C SER A 2 26.82 11.89 2.52
N GLU A 3 25.66 12.36 3.03
CA GLU A 3 24.44 11.56 3.03
C GLU A 3 24.14 11.09 1.59
N PRO A 4 23.76 9.81 1.42
CA PRO A 4 23.36 9.34 0.10
C PRO A 4 22.12 10.11 -0.34
N THR A 5 22.28 10.94 -1.36
CA THR A 5 21.15 11.58 -2.05
C THR A 5 20.32 10.45 -2.65
N ILE A 6 19.19 10.14 -2.02
CA ILE A 6 18.24 9.17 -2.57
C ILE A 6 17.59 9.87 -3.76
N GLU A 7 18.09 9.58 -4.97
CA GLU A 7 17.46 10.05 -6.21
C GLU A 7 15.96 9.73 -6.17
N ALA A 8 15.14 10.72 -6.51
CA ALA A 8 13.71 10.52 -6.64
C ALA A 8 13.44 9.36 -7.61
N PRO A 9 12.65 8.34 -7.22
CA PRO A 9 12.40 7.23 -8.12
C PRO A 9 11.70 7.74 -9.37
N GLN A 10 12.12 7.22 -10.51
CA GLN A 10 11.33 7.29 -11.72
C GLN A 10 9.92 6.79 -11.39
N PRO A 11 8.87 7.51 -11.78
CA PRO A 11 7.53 7.18 -11.38
C PRO A 11 7.20 5.72 -11.78
N ALA A 12 6.76 4.93 -10.83
CA ALA A 12 6.17 3.60 -11.04
C ALA A 12 4.93 3.63 -11.97
N THR A 13 4.73 4.73 -12.66
CA THR A 13 3.60 5.08 -13.51
C THR A 13 3.57 4.32 -14.82
N THR A 14 4.61 3.57 -15.16
CA THR A 14 4.71 2.88 -16.45
C THR A 14 4.44 1.40 -16.42
N LEU A 15 3.72 0.87 -15.40
CA LEU A 15 3.04 -0.41 -15.65
C LEU A 15 2.06 -0.17 -16.80
N PRO A 16 2.24 -0.84 -17.96
CA PRO A 16 1.41 -0.59 -19.11
C PRO A 16 -0.06 -0.74 -18.73
N ARG A 17 -0.93 0.18 -19.16
CA ARG A 17 -2.40 0.05 -19.04
C ARG A 17 -2.89 -1.33 -19.47
N MET A 18 -2.13 -1.98 -20.33
CA MET A 18 -2.36 -3.32 -20.85
C MET A 18 -2.30 -4.40 -19.75
N LEU A 19 -1.57 -4.19 -18.65
CA LEU A 19 -1.42 -5.17 -17.57
C LEU A 19 -2.40 -4.97 -16.42
N ILE A 20 -2.91 -3.75 -16.21
CA ILE A 20 -3.71 -3.43 -15.02
C ILE A 20 -5.21 -3.56 -15.28
N GLY A 21 -5.65 -3.59 -16.54
CA GLY A 21 -7.06 -3.47 -16.89
C GLY A 21 -7.57 -2.03 -16.68
N GLU A 22 -8.86 -1.88 -16.39
CA GLU A 22 -9.43 -0.57 -16.07
C GLU A 22 -9.00 -0.15 -14.67
N LEU A 23 -8.35 1.02 -14.56
CA LEU A 23 -7.93 1.61 -13.30
C LEU A 23 -8.73 2.88 -13.05
N LYS A 24 -9.46 2.91 -11.94
CA LYS A 24 -10.20 4.08 -11.48
C LYS A 24 -9.64 4.53 -10.14
N VAL A 25 -9.34 5.81 -10.01
CA VAL A 25 -9.00 6.45 -8.72
C VAL A 25 -10.14 7.38 -8.34
N VAL A 26 -10.65 7.23 -7.13
CA VAL A 26 -11.76 8.02 -6.58
C VAL A 26 -11.26 8.71 -5.31
N GLY A 27 -11.55 9.98 -5.17
CA GLY A 27 -11.06 10.82 -4.07
C GLY A 27 -9.82 11.62 -4.44
N THR A 28 -9.40 12.46 -3.52
CA THR A 28 -8.26 13.39 -3.70
C THR A 28 -7.33 13.32 -2.51
N LEU A 29 -6.05 13.60 -2.75
CA LEU A 29 -5.06 13.73 -1.70
C LEU A 29 -4.88 15.19 -1.31
N PRO A 30 -4.62 15.49 -0.03
CA PRO A 30 -4.17 16.80 0.38
C PRO A 30 -2.78 17.11 -0.21
N GLU A 31 -2.46 18.38 -0.28
CA GLU A 31 -1.09 18.81 -0.59
C GLU A 31 -0.12 18.45 0.53
N GLY A 32 1.17 18.38 0.18
CA GLY A 32 2.23 18.06 1.15
C GLY A 32 2.38 16.57 1.47
N PRO A 33 3.21 16.25 2.48
CA PRO A 33 3.52 14.89 2.88
C PRO A 33 2.35 14.24 3.61
N VAL A 34 2.07 12.99 3.28
CA VAL A 34 1.04 12.18 3.93
C VAL A 34 1.50 10.75 4.10
N LEU A 35 0.95 10.05 5.09
CA LEU A 35 1.09 8.61 5.21
C LEU A 35 -0.15 7.92 4.61
N LEU A 36 0.00 7.27 3.47
CA LEU A 36 -1.05 6.47 2.82
C LEU A 36 -1.15 5.11 3.53
N CYS A 37 -2.34 4.76 3.98
CA CYS A 37 -2.58 3.52 4.72
C CYS A 37 -3.65 2.69 4.00
N GLY A 38 -3.25 1.58 3.37
CA GLY A 38 -4.15 0.76 2.55
C GLY A 38 -4.41 -0.63 3.12
N ASN A 39 -5.53 -1.24 2.72
CA ASN A 39 -5.73 -2.67 2.83
C ASN A 39 -4.68 -3.42 1.98
N HIS A 40 -4.48 -4.70 2.24
CA HIS A 40 -3.48 -5.49 1.53
C HIS A 40 -4.05 -6.84 1.10
N VAL A 41 -4.60 -6.89 -0.10
CA VAL A 41 -5.25 -8.09 -0.64
C VAL A 41 -4.47 -8.75 -1.76
N SER A 42 -3.43 -8.10 -2.29
CA SER A 42 -2.59 -8.62 -3.37
C SER A 42 -1.19 -8.03 -3.34
N TYR A 43 -0.19 -8.77 -3.79
CA TYR A 43 1.15 -8.22 -4.04
C TYR A 43 1.17 -7.10 -5.09
N ARG A 44 0.08 -6.89 -5.84
CA ARG A 44 -0.08 -5.78 -6.78
C ARG A 44 -0.34 -4.44 -6.09
N ASP A 45 -0.87 -4.44 -4.87
CA ASP A 45 -1.22 -3.22 -4.12
C ASP A 45 -0.01 -2.28 -3.99
N VAL A 46 1.19 -2.87 -3.87
CA VAL A 46 2.44 -2.12 -3.77
C VAL A 46 2.69 -1.19 -4.97
N PHE A 47 2.24 -1.58 -6.15
CA PHE A 47 2.37 -0.77 -7.36
C PHE A 47 1.22 0.23 -7.53
N LEU A 48 0.09 -0.04 -6.88
CA LEU A 48 -1.11 0.78 -7.02
C LEU A 48 -1.03 2.08 -6.20
N PHE A 49 -0.27 2.11 -5.10
CA PHE A 49 -0.02 3.35 -4.37
C PHE A 49 0.63 4.43 -5.25
N GLY A 50 1.50 4.04 -6.19
CA GLY A 50 2.09 4.95 -7.17
C GLY A 50 1.07 5.57 -8.14
N LYS A 51 -0.15 5.01 -8.23
CA LYS A 51 -1.26 5.61 -8.99
C LYS A 51 -2.04 6.65 -8.19
N VAL A 52 -1.97 6.56 -6.87
CA VAL A 52 -2.53 7.57 -5.96
C VAL A 52 -1.60 8.80 -5.92
N ARG A 53 -0.29 8.57 -5.73
CA ARG A 53 0.74 9.60 -5.82
C ARG A 53 2.03 9.00 -6.38
N ALA A 54 2.45 9.47 -7.56
CA ALA A 54 3.58 8.90 -8.29
C ALA A 54 4.90 8.90 -7.48
N SER A 55 5.10 9.90 -6.62
CA SER A 55 6.28 10.01 -5.75
C SER A 55 6.19 9.25 -4.43
N ALA A 56 5.12 8.50 -4.18
CA ALA A 56 4.95 7.77 -2.91
C ALA A 56 6.04 6.70 -2.74
N ARG A 57 6.64 6.68 -1.55
CA ARG A 57 7.61 5.67 -1.11
C ARG A 57 6.89 4.57 -0.38
N LEU A 58 6.95 3.36 -0.88
CA LEU A 58 6.27 2.23 -0.28
C LEU A 58 7.17 1.49 0.71
N LEU A 59 6.67 1.28 1.92
CA LEU A 59 7.32 0.43 2.92
C LEU A 59 7.01 -1.04 2.63
N VAL A 60 8.07 -1.82 2.39
CA VAL A 60 7.97 -3.25 2.11
C VAL A 60 8.77 -4.10 3.09
N HIS A 61 8.39 -5.36 3.23
CA HIS A 61 9.00 -6.28 4.18
C HIS A 61 10.51 -6.46 3.90
N PRO A 62 11.37 -6.55 4.94
CA PRO A 62 12.83 -6.69 4.80
C PRO A 62 13.27 -7.85 3.90
N LEU A 63 12.49 -8.92 3.85
CA LEU A 63 12.78 -10.08 3.00
C LEU A 63 12.98 -9.72 1.52
N VAL A 64 12.27 -8.68 1.03
CA VAL A 64 12.45 -8.19 -0.36
C VAL A 64 13.88 -7.71 -0.60
N PHE A 65 14.52 -7.16 0.42
CA PHE A 65 15.90 -6.64 0.34
C PHE A 65 16.97 -7.72 0.60
N SER A 66 16.58 -8.90 1.08
CA SER A 66 17.52 -10.01 1.33
C SER A 66 18.01 -10.67 0.05
N PHE A 67 17.28 -10.53 -1.05
CA PHE A 67 17.66 -11.10 -2.34
C PHE A 67 18.19 -10.01 -3.27
N PRO A 68 19.45 -10.13 -3.81
CA PRO A 68 20.08 -9.06 -4.60
C PRO A 68 19.25 -8.59 -5.80
N PHE A 69 18.59 -9.53 -6.50
CA PHE A 69 17.72 -9.21 -7.64
C PHE A 69 16.48 -8.41 -7.21
N LEU A 70 15.79 -8.89 -6.15
CA LEU A 70 14.59 -8.20 -5.61
C LEU A 70 14.96 -6.85 -5.01
N LYS A 71 16.11 -6.74 -4.34
CA LYS A 71 16.65 -5.48 -3.82
C LYS A 71 16.84 -4.45 -4.93
N LYS A 72 17.51 -4.83 -6.04
CA LYS A 72 17.72 -3.92 -7.18
C LYS A 72 16.40 -3.46 -7.78
N PHE A 73 15.45 -4.36 -7.91
CA PHE A 73 14.10 -4.05 -8.38
C PHE A 73 13.38 -3.11 -7.40
N ALA A 74 13.37 -3.42 -6.11
CA ALA A 74 12.72 -2.62 -5.07
C ALA A 74 13.26 -1.18 -5.03
N LEU A 75 14.57 -1.00 -5.06
CA LEU A 75 15.21 0.32 -5.09
C LEU A 75 14.82 1.10 -6.34
N ARG A 76 14.81 0.46 -7.51
CA ARG A 76 14.40 1.11 -8.76
C ARG A 76 12.95 1.59 -8.72
N TRP A 77 12.08 0.91 -7.97
CA TRP A 77 10.66 1.26 -7.83
C TRP A 77 10.38 2.17 -6.62
N GLY A 78 11.43 2.64 -5.94
CA GLY A 78 11.30 3.53 -4.80
C GLY A 78 10.75 2.86 -3.55
N PHE A 79 10.85 1.53 -3.46
CA PHE A 79 10.48 0.79 -2.27
C PHE A 79 11.54 1.00 -1.18
N VAL A 80 11.07 1.10 0.04
CA VAL A 80 11.90 1.29 1.23
C VAL A 80 11.65 0.13 2.18
N GLN A 81 12.71 -0.35 2.80
CA GLN A 81 12.57 -1.37 3.83
C GLN A 81 11.72 -0.81 4.98
N VAL A 82 10.79 -1.62 5.49
CA VAL A 82 9.93 -1.19 6.59
C VAL A 82 10.77 -0.86 7.83
N SER A 83 10.78 0.42 8.20
CA SER A 83 11.42 0.99 9.37
C SER A 83 10.61 2.21 9.77
N ILE A 84 10.39 2.40 11.08
CA ILE A 84 9.68 3.58 11.58
C ILE A 84 10.53 4.82 11.33
N ASP A 85 11.81 4.75 11.65
CA ASP A 85 12.73 5.90 11.59
C ASP A 85 12.92 6.39 10.15
N ASP A 86 13.12 5.45 9.18
CA ASP A 86 13.26 5.80 7.78
C ASP A 86 11.96 6.41 7.21
N ALA A 87 10.81 5.85 7.58
CA ALA A 87 9.52 6.38 7.17
C ALA A 87 9.28 7.81 7.71
N VAL A 88 9.61 8.05 8.98
CA VAL A 88 9.52 9.37 9.60
C VAL A 88 10.46 10.36 8.92
N ALA A 89 11.70 9.94 8.64
CA ALA A 89 12.68 10.78 7.95
C ALA A 89 12.18 11.20 6.56
N LEU A 90 11.65 10.26 5.77
CA LEU A 90 11.09 10.54 4.46
C LEU A 90 9.91 11.52 4.51
N LEU A 91 8.99 11.32 5.45
CA LEU A 91 7.84 12.22 5.64
C LEU A 91 8.28 13.63 6.04
N LYS A 92 9.26 13.76 6.94
CA LYS A 92 9.84 15.05 7.34
C LYS A 92 10.60 15.77 6.21
N GLN A 93 11.09 15.02 5.23
CA GLN A 93 11.65 15.55 3.97
C GLN A 93 10.58 15.98 2.96
N GLY A 94 9.30 15.96 3.34
CA GLY A 94 8.19 16.34 2.46
C GLY A 94 7.74 15.25 1.49
N GLN A 95 8.23 14.00 1.64
CA GLN A 95 7.83 12.89 0.78
C GLN A 95 6.55 12.23 1.28
N THR A 96 5.81 11.62 0.39
CA THR A 96 4.66 10.76 0.74
C THR A 96 5.16 9.34 0.95
N VAL A 97 4.72 8.72 2.04
CA VAL A 97 5.02 7.31 2.35
C VAL A 97 3.73 6.50 2.30
N ALA A 98 3.81 5.26 1.84
CA ALA A 98 2.69 4.33 1.78
C ALA A 98 2.99 3.06 2.57
N ILE A 99 1.99 2.53 3.27
CA ILE A 99 2.09 1.32 4.07
C ILE A 99 0.78 0.53 4.02
N CYS A 100 0.88 -0.79 4.09
CA CYS A 100 -0.24 -1.69 4.41
C CYS A 100 -0.11 -2.11 5.88
N PRO A 101 -0.90 -1.54 6.80
CA PRO A 101 -0.70 -1.72 8.24
C PRO A 101 -0.93 -3.14 8.75
N THR A 102 -1.60 -4.01 8.01
CA THR A 102 -1.69 -5.45 8.32
C THR A 102 -0.31 -6.11 8.30
N GLY A 103 0.58 -5.65 7.42
CA GLY A 103 1.91 -6.19 7.20
C GLY A 103 1.93 -7.57 6.53
N LEU A 104 0.77 -8.13 6.25
CA LEU A 104 0.55 -9.39 5.54
C LEU A 104 -0.58 -9.19 4.53
N VAL A 105 -0.54 -9.96 3.44
CA VAL A 105 -1.64 -9.98 2.48
C VAL A 105 -2.84 -10.71 3.10
N GLU A 106 -4.01 -10.07 3.04
CA GLU A 106 -5.26 -10.64 3.54
C GLU A 106 -5.80 -11.66 2.53
N ALA A 107 -6.20 -12.84 3.02
CA ALA A 107 -6.89 -13.80 2.19
C ALA A 107 -8.33 -13.34 1.94
N LEU A 108 -8.74 -13.35 0.68
CA LEU A 108 -10.13 -13.02 0.34
C LEU A 108 -11.09 -14.07 0.89
N GLY A 109 -11.98 -13.63 1.76
CA GLY A 109 -12.98 -14.47 2.42
C GLY A 109 -12.55 -15.04 3.77
N GLU A 110 -11.34 -14.74 4.24
CA GLU A 110 -10.92 -15.01 5.61
C GLU A 110 -11.19 -13.80 6.53
N ALA A 111 -10.98 -14.01 7.83
CA ALA A 111 -11.13 -12.95 8.81
C ALA A 111 -10.15 -11.79 8.51
N GLU A 112 -10.66 -10.58 8.58
CA GLU A 112 -9.86 -9.38 8.36
C GLU A 112 -8.75 -9.27 9.40
N LEU A 113 -7.53 -9.01 8.94
CA LEU A 113 -6.38 -8.86 9.82
C LEU A 113 -6.42 -7.50 10.55
N PRO A 114 -6.04 -7.47 11.84
CA PRO A 114 -5.94 -6.21 12.56
C PRO A 114 -4.79 -5.36 12.05
N PHE A 115 -4.97 -4.05 12.05
CA PHE A 115 -3.88 -3.12 11.77
C PHE A 115 -2.87 -3.09 12.90
N LYS A 116 -1.60 -3.08 12.54
CA LYS A 116 -0.48 -2.86 13.47
C LYS A 116 -0.34 -1.36 13.77
N THR A 117 0.11 -1.04 14.96
CA THR A 117 0.23 0.35 15.45
C THR A 117 1.33 1.17 14.75
N GLY A 118 2.16 0.54 13.93
CA GLY A 118 3.30 1.19 13.25
C GLY A 118 2.92 2.40 12.41
N ALA A 119 1.80 2.32 11.66
CA ALA A 119 1.34 3.43 10.83
C ALA A 119 1.03 4.69 11.67
N VAL A 120 0.30 4.54 12.77
CA VAL A 120 -0.04 5.66 13.66
C VAL A 120 1.22 6.26 14.29
N ARG A 121 2.14 5.42 14.76
CA ARG A 121 3.42 5.89 15.34
C ARG A 121 4.26 6.67 14.34
N ILE A 122 4.35 6.22 13.09
CA ILE A 122 5.04 6.93 12.00
C ILE A 122 4.40 8.31 11.79
N ALA A 123 3.07 8.34 11.63
CA ALA A 123 2.35 9.59 11.38
C ALA A 123 2.48 10.59 12.51
N GLN A 124 2.39 10.13 13.78
CA GLN A 124 2.57 10.96 14.96
C GLN A 124 3.99 11.55 15.06
N GLN A 125 5.02 10.72 14.88
CA GLN A 125 6.41 11.17 14.94
C GLN A 125 6.80 12.11 13.79
N ALA A 126 6.17 11.93 12.63
CA ALA A 126 6.39 12.81 11.48
C ALA A 126 5.52 14.09 11.52
N GLY A 127 4.43 14.11 12.30
CA GLY A 127 3.48 15.22 12.35
C GLY A 127 2.67 15.36 11.05
N VAL A 128 2.35 14.25 10.37
CA VAL A 128 1.63 14.26 9.09
C VAL A 128 0.30 13.53 9.17
N PRO A 129 -0.71 13.89 8.37
CA PRO A 129 -1.97 13.18 8.34
C PRO A 129 -1.82 11.77 7.77
N MET A 130 -2.66 10.84 8.26
CA MET A 130 -2.88 9.52 7.69
C MET A 130 -4.02 9.61 6.67
N VAL A 131 -3.85 9.00 5.50
CA VAL A 131 -4.90 8.94 4.49
C VAL A 131 -5.28 7.48 4.26
N PRO A 132 -6.52 7.07 4.59
CA PRO A 132 -6.99 5.73 4.32
C PRO A 132 -7.17 5.52 2.82
N VAL A 133 -6.74 4.36 2.33
CA VAL A 133 -6.85 3.96 0.92
C VAL A 133 -7.43 2.57 0.85
N TYR A 134 -8.37 2.34 -0.05
CA TYR A 134 -8.96 1.01 -0.26
C TYR A 134 -8.74 0.56 -1.70
N PHE A 135 -8.12 -0.61 -1.87
CA PHE A 135 -7.97 -1.27 -3.16
C PHE A 135 -9.12 -2.25 -3.36
N HIS A 136 -10.05 -1.89 -4.24
CA HIS A 136 -11.15 -2.74 -4.64
C HIS A 136 -10.83 -3.41 -5.97
N TYR A 137 -10.70 -4.72 -5.94
CA TYR A 137 -10.56 -5.55 -7.12
C TYR A 137 -11.94 -6.07 -7.54
N GLY A 138 -12.33 -5.91 -8.80
CA GLY A 138 -13.60 -6.37 -9.32
C GLY A 138 -13.78 -7.89 -9.16
N ARG A 139 -13.59 -8.67 -10.20
CA ARG A 139 -13.57 -10.13 -10.07
C ARG A 139 -12.18 -10.60 -9.64
N TYR A 140 -12.06 -11.13 -8.44
CA TYR A 140 -10.81 -11.72 -7.98
C TYR A 140 -10.82 -13.23 -8.24
N PRO A 141 -9.86 -13.78 -8.99
CA PRO A 141 -9.83 -15.21 -9.34
C PRO A 141 -9.48 -16.13 -8.15
N GLY A 142 -9.38 -15.60 -6.94
CA GLY A 142 -8.91 -16.30 -5.75
C GLY A 142 -9.61 -17.60 -5.40
N ARG A 143 -10.87 -17.79 -5.82
CA ARG A 143 -11.58 -19.07 -5.62
C ARG A 143 -10.93 -20.28 -6.31
N TRP A 144 -10.14 -20.07 -7.34
CA TRP A 144 -9.51 -21.15 -8.11
C TRP A 144 -8.21 -21.64 -7.47
N VAL A 145 -7.66 -20.88 -6.53
CA VAL A 145 -6.34 -21.12 -5.93
C VAL A 145 -6.46 -21.43 -4.44
N THR A 146 -7.68 -21.68 -3.96
CA THR A 146 -7.99 -21.92 -2.54
C THR A 146 -7.25 -23.08 -1.85
N PRO A 147 -6.82 -24.17 -2.53
CA PRO A 147 -6.10 -25.25 -1.83
C PRO A 147 -4.65 -24.90 -1.45
N PHE A 148 -4.14 -23.76 -1.89
CA PHE A 148 -2.76 -23.37 -1.62
C PHE A 148 -2.69 -22.36 -0.47
N SER A 149 -1.52 -22.28 0.20
CA SER A 149 -1.28 -21.23 1.18
C SER A 149 -1.43 -19.85 0.53
N ILE A 150 -1.81 -18.84 1.30
CA ILE A 150 -2.04 -17.47 0.81
C ILE A 150 -0.83 -16.90 0.05
N THR A 151 0.38 -17.24 0.49
CA THR A 151 1.61 -16.82 -0.18
C THR A 151 1.71 -17.41 -1.58
N VAL A 152 1.47 -18.71 -1.72
CA VAL A 152 1.51 -19.41 -3.01
C VAL A 152 0.40 -18.90 -3.92
N GLN A 153 -0.82 -18.70 -3.40
CA GLN A 153 -1.94 -18.09 -4.14
C GLN A 153 -1.53 -16.74 -4.72
N ASN A 154 -0.95 -15.85 -3.91
CA ASN A 154 -0.56 -14.52 -4.38
C ASN A 154 0.58 -14.56 -5.40
N ILE A 155 1.54 -15.49 -5.27
CA ILE A 155 2.59 -15.68 -6.28
C ILE A 155 1.97 -16.13 -7.61
N ILE A 156 1.10 -17.14 -7.58
CA ILE A 156 0.42 -17.63 -8.78
C ILE A 156 -0.40 -16.49 -9.43
N LEU A 157 -1.18 -15.77 -8.64
CA LEU A 157 -1.99 -14.66 -9.13
C LEU A 157 -1.15 -13.50 -9.65
N PHE A 158 0.01 -13.25 -9.07
CA PHE A 158 0.96 -12.26 -9.57
C PHE A 158 1.56 -12.70 -10.92
N CYS A 159 1.95 -13.95 -11.07
CA CYS A 159 2.49 -14.49 -12.32
C CYS A 159 1.42 -14.55 -13.42
N LEU A 160 0.17 -14.84 -13.08
CA LEU A 160 -0.94 -14.90 -14.02
C LEU A 160 -1.56 -13.53 -14.34
N TRP A 161 -1.12 -12.48 -13.68
CA TRP A 161 -1.67 -11.13 -13.84
C TRP A 161 -1.81 -10.65 -15.29
N PRO A 162 -0.85 -10.88 -16.21
CA PRO A 162 -1.03 -10.47 -17.59
C PRO A 162 -2.21 -11.12 -18.32
N PHE A 163 -2.67 -12.29 -17.82
CA PHE A 163 -3.71 -13.08 -18.46
C PHE A 163 -5.13 -12.78 -17.96
N TYR A 164 -5.26 -12.20 -16.76
CA TYR A 164 -6.55 -11.76 -16.27
C TYR A 164 -6.56 -10.25 -15.99
N ARG A 165 -7.25 -9.55 -16.87
CA ARG A 165 -7.41 -8.10 -16.74
C ARG A 165 -8.51 -7.82 -15.74
N GLN A 166 -8.13 -7.48 -14.51
CA GLN A 166 -9.09 -7.05 -13.52
C GLN A 166 -9.12 -5.53 -13.45
N GLY A 167 -10.32 -4.97 -13.48
CA GLY A 167 -10.51 -3.58 -13.08
C GLY A 167 -10.15 -3.41 -11.61
N VAL A 168 -9.44 -2.35 -11.29
CA VAL A 168 -9.10 -1.95 -9.91
C VAL A 168 -9.64 -0.55 -9.67
N THR A 169 -10.44 -0.42 -8.62
CA THR A 169 -10.84 0.91 -8.12
C THR A 169 -10.04 1.20 -6.87
N ILE A 170 -9.31 2.31 -6.88
CA ILE A 170 -8.59 2.83 -5.72
C ILE A 170 -9.44 3.93 -5.13
N ILE A 171 -9.84 3.78 -3.88
CA ILE A 171 -10.66 4.75 -3.17
C ILE A 171 -9.81 5.42 -2.11
N VAL A 172 -9.68 6.73 -2.21
CA VAL A 172 -8.91 7.57 -1.28
C VAL A 172 -9.88 8.26 -0.35
N GLY A 173 -9.72 8.02 0.94
CA GLY A 173 -10.56 8.61 1.98
C GLY A 173 -10.07 9.97 2.47
N ALA A 174 -10.80 10.54 3.42
CA ALA A 174 -10.44 11.80 4.03
C ALA A 174 -9.17 11.68 4.90
N PRO A 175 -8.32 12.72 4.92
CA PRO A 175 -7.17 12.76 5.81
C PRO A 175 -7.58 12.69 7.28
N MET A 176 -6.83 11.92 8.07
CA MET A 176 -7.07 11.72 9.50
C MET A 176 -5.89 12.28 10.30
N ASP A 177 -6.22 13.04 11.35
CA ASP A 177 -5.23 13.47 12.33
C ASP A 177 -4.68 12.25 13.10
N PRO A 178 -3.36 12.04 13.21
CA PRO A 178 -2.77 10.95 13.96
C PRO A 178 -2.77 11.18 15.49
N ALA A 179 -3.04 12.40 15.99
CA ALA A 179 -2.95 12.74 17.39
C ALA A 179 -3.88 11.91 18.28
N GLY A 180 -3.43 11.56 19.50
CA GLY A 180 -4.19 10.80 20.48
C GLY A 180 -3.60 9.44 20.82
N ASP A 181 -4.39 8.58 21.47
CA ASP A 181 -3.94 7.23 21.83
C ASP A 181 -3.68 6.38 20.59
N VAL A 182 -2.52 5.73 20.58
CA VAL A 182 -2.05 4.95 19.42
C VAL A 182 -2.99 3.81 19.06
N LYS A 183 -3.52 3.11 20.08
CA LYS A 183 -4.41 1.94 19.83
C LYS A 183 -5.78 2.39 19.31
N GLU A 184 -6.34 3.44 19.90
CA GLU A 184 -7.62 4.02 19.46
C GLU A 184 -7.51 4.58 18.04
N ARG A 185 -6.41 5.28 17.74
CA ARG A 185 -6.17 5.80 16.38
C ARG A 185 -5.96 4.68 15.36
N THR A 186 -5.31 3.57 15.77
CA THR A 186 -5.16 2.39 14.91
C THR A 186 -6.52 1.75 14.59
N LYS A 187 -7.41 1.62 15.56
CA LYS A 187 -8.78 1.14 15.34
C LYS A 187 -9.57 2.08 14.42
N ALA A 188 -9.48 3.39 14.68
CA ALA A 188 -10.14 4.40 13.85
C ALA A 188 -9.63 4.38 12.40
N LEU A 189 -8.33 4.20 12.19
CA LEU A 189 -7.75 4.07 10.85
C LEU A 189 -8.25 2.82 10.14
N LYS A 190 -8.32 1.66 10.83
CA LYS A 190 -8.88 0.43 10.25
C LYS A 190 -10.33 0.64 9.86
N ALA A 191 -11.14 1.19 10.75
CA ALA A 191 -12.54 1.50 10.48
C ALA A 191 -12.71 2.45 9.29
N ALA A 192 -11.85 3.46 9.16
CA ALA A 192 -11.87 4.39 8.03
C ALA A 192 -11.52 3.70 6.70
N VAL A 193 -10.55 2.78 6.70
CA VAL A 193 -10.22 1.98 5.51
C VAL A 193 -11.39 1.06 5.14
N ASP A 194 -11.99 0.39 6.13
CA ASP A 194 -13.13 -0.53 5.90
C ASP A 194 -14.36 0.20 5.39
N ALA A 195 -14.62 1.42 5.88
CA ALA A 195 -15.73 2.26 5.42
C ALA A 195 -15.61 2.68 3.93
N LEU A 196 -14.42 2.60 3.36
CA LEU A 196 -14.21 2.84 1.91
C LEU A 196 -14.57 1.62 1.04
N LYS A 197 -14.84 0.47 1.66
CA LYS A 197 -15.23 -0.74 0.94
C LYS A 197 -16.57 -0.49 0.22
N PRO A 198 -16.62 -0.62 -1.13
CA PRO A 198 -17.89 -0.44 -1.85
C PRO A 198 -18.93 -1.45 -1.38
N GLU A 199 -20.16 -1.01 -1.17
CA GLU A 199 -21.27 -1.93 -0.99
C GLU A 199 -21.37 -2.84 -2.22
N MET A 200 -21.29 -4.15 -1.99
CA MET A 200 -21.54 -5.09 -3.08
C MET A 200 -23.02 -4.96 -3.47
N ARG A 201 -23.28 -4.33 -4.61
CA ARG A 201 -24.59 -4.49 -5.25
C ARG A 201 -24.67 -5.94 -5.70
N VAL A 202 -25.49 -6.71 -5.00
CA VAL A 202 -25.90 -8.09 -5.34
C VAL A 202 -26.65 -8.08 -6.67
#